data_075019723809872406dd6f2cf59d2b31
#
_entry.id   075019723809872406dd6f2cf59d2b31
#
_cell.length_a   1.000
_cell.length_b   1.000
_cell.length_c   1.000
_cell.angle_alpha   90.00
_cell.angle_beta   90.00
_cell.angle_gamma   90.00
#
_symmetry.space_group_name_H-M   'P 1'
#
loop_
_entity.id
_entity.type
_entity.pdbx_description
1 polymer ?
#
loop_
_entity_poly.entity_id
_entity_poly.type
_entity_poly.pdbx_seq_one_letter_code
_entity_poly.pdbx_strand_id
1 'polypeptide(L)'
;MNPYSSKSTYIALVLAMLASVGPVVAAEDDLGLELDEAGKIKTGAVLQFDLARTYADKEHWSMARSRAELAAQGGGSGFKWKISGRADADAVFAIDSGFYPDAVRRDQQYQFDLRETYVDFSAGDMDIRLGRQHIVWGEMVGLFFADVVSARDLRTFYLPEFEQLRIPQWAARAEYYFGETHAEFVWIPSPSYDRIGKPGAEFYPLPRGANVRGEVKPDASLGNTNWGGRLSRLIGGWDVSGFYYRSLDVAQTFYAVGVNDFQPRHDRIAQIGGTVAKDFGEFVLKGEAVHTRGRRFLSEDPTAPNGLVRQDTIDYVIGVDVPAFNEGHVNLQYFARRAANHDPSIGSERTEGGASILLNTRVTQAWEAEALLVSMLNRTDFMFRPKVRWSAAKNLRVVFGVDVFGGKPTGLFGRYDDRDRVYTEARWSF
;
A
#
# COMPACT_ATOMS: atom_id res chain seq x y z
N MET A 1 39.17 -0.89 -22.50
CA MET A 1 37.77 -1.34 -22.55
C MET A 1 36.88 -0.19 -22.10
N ASN A 2 36.00 0.28 -22.96
CA ASN A 2 35.28 1.54 -22.77
C ASN A 2 34.03 1.31 -21.89
N PRO A 3 33.90 1.95 -20.72
CA PRO A 3 32.79 1.71 -19.77
C PRO A 3 31.43 2.23 -20.26
N TYR A 4 31.36 2.88 -21.41
CA TYR A 4 30.12 3.44 -21.97
C TYR A 4 29.29 2.45 -22.84
N SER A 5 29.81 1.27 -23.18
CA SER A 5 29.12 0.32 -24.05
C SER A 5 28.01 -0.50 -23.35
N SER A 6 28.06 -0.64 -22.03
CA SER A 6 27.04 -1.39 -21.31
C SER A 6 25.74 -0.61 -21.05
N LYS A 7 25.82 0.73 -20.98
CA LYS A 7 24.65 1.60 -20.70
C LYS A 7 23.66 1.66 -21.88
N SER A 8 24.16 1.57 -23.12
CA SER A 8 23.31 1.55 -24.33
C SER A 8 22.50 0.26 -24.49
N THR A 9 23.01 -0.87 -24.01
CA THR A 9 22.35 -2.18 -24.18
C THR A 9 21.10 -2.31 -23.30
N TYR A 10 21.09 -1.70 -22.11
CA TYR A 10 19.92 -1.74 -21.21
C TYR A 10 18.76 -0.87 -21.69
N ILE A 11 19.06 0.29 -22.30
CA ILE A 11 18.05 1.17 -22.90
C ILE A 11 17.44 0.49 -24.14
N ALA A 12 18.24 -0.24 -24.91
CA ALA A 12 17.78 -0.98 -26.08
C ALA A 12 16.91 -2.20 -25.71
N LEU A 13 17.17 -2.87 -24.57
CA LEU A 13 16.37 -4.01 -24.11
C LEU A 13 14.98 -3.58 -23.64
N VAL A 14 14.89 -2.42 -22.98
CA VAL A 14 13.61 -1.82 -22.57
C VAL A 14 12.79 -1.38 -23.77
N LEU A 15 13.44 -0.82 -24.81
CA LEU A 15 12.79 -0.43 -26.06
C LEU A 15 12.39 -1.63 -26.94
N ALA A 16 13.12 -2.74 -26.89
CA ALA A 16 12.81 -3.95 -27.67
C ALA A 16 11.59 -4.72 -27.12
N MET A 17 11.29 -4.62 -25.82
CA MET A 17 10.05 -5.16 -25.26
C MET A 17 8.80 -4.38 -25.69
N LEU A 18 8.96 -3.14 -26.16
CA LEU A 18 7.87 -2.29 -26.63
C LEU A 18 7.38 -2.62 -28.06
N ALA A 19 8.17 -3.35 -28.86
CA ALA A 19 7.91 -3.57 -30.28
C ALA A 19 7.06 -4.81 -30.61
N SER A 20 6.74 -5.67 -29.64
CA SER A 20 6.08 -6.96 -29.88
C SER A 20 4.61 -7.07 -29.43
N VAL A 21 4.02 -6.00 -28.93
CA VAL A 21 2.61 -6.01 -28.50
C VAL A 21 1.73 -5.52 -29.64
N GLY A 22 0.98 -6.43 -30.25
CA GLY A 22 -0.06 -6.11 -31.24
C GLY A 22 -1.20 -5.28 -30.62
N PRO A 23 -2.10 -4.70 -31.43
CA PRO A 23 -3.16 -3.83 -30.91
C PRO A 23 -4.11 -4.60 -30.00
N VAL A 24 -4.09 -4.27 -28.72
CA VAL A 24 -5.00 -4.74 -27.67
C VAL A 24 -5.99 -3.62 -27.35
N VAL A 25 -7.24 -3.96 -27.11
CA VAL A 25 -8.33 -3.01 -26.86
C VAL A 25 -8.10 -2.27 -25.54
N ALA A 26 -8.30 -0.96 -25.55
CA ALA A 26 -8.07 -0.07 -24.40
C ALA A 26 -8.92 -0.47 -23.17
N ALA A 27 -8.28 -0.54 -22.00
CA ALA A 27 -8.94 -0.77 -20.71
C ALA A 27 -8.88 0.49 -19.83
N GLU A 28 -9.97 0.79 -19.15
CA GLU A 28 -10.09 1.88 -18.19
C GLU A 28 -9.33 1.59 -16.89
N ASP A 29 -9.02 2.64 -16.16
CA ASP A 29 -8.21 2.98 -15.00
C ASP A 29 -7.76 1.95 -13.93
N ASP A 30 -8.31 0.85 -13.86
CA ASP A 30 -7.84 -0.39 -13.25
C ASP A 30 -7.75 -1.41 -14.37
N LEU A 31 -6.97 -2.45 -14.29
CA LEU A 31 -7.19 -3.61 -15.15
C LEU A 31 -8.63 -4.17 -14.88
N GLY A 32 -9.57 -3.28 -14.68
CA GLY A 32 -10.99 -3.44 -14.47
C GLY A 32 -11.65 -4.00 -15.71
N LEU A 33 -11.29 -5.23 -16.00
CA LEU A 33 -11.91 -6.01 -17.07
C LEU A 33 -13.28 -6.42 -16.56
N GLU A 34 -14.36 -5.76 -16.98
CA GLU A 34 -15.72 -6.21 -16.72
C GLU A 34 -15.97 -7.56 -17.37
N LEU A 35 -16.50 -8.51 -16.61
CA LEU A 35 -16.85 -9.85 -17.08
C LEU A 35 -18.27 -9.80 -17.66
N ASP A 36 -18.39 -9.62 -18.95
CA ASP A 36 -19.73 -9.43 -19.55
C ASP A 36 -20.19 -10.53 -20.50
N GLU A 37 -19.39 -11.51 -20.87
CA GLU A 37 -19.86 -12.64 -21.70
C GLU A 37 -19.19 -13.95 -21.28
N ALA A 38 -20.01 -14.96 -20.98
CA ALA A 38 -19.54 -16.31 -20.72
C ALA A 38 -18.72 -16.86 -21.92
N GLY A 39 -17.50 -17.29 -21.65
CA GLY A 39 -16.63 -17.95 -22.64
C GLY A 39 -15.64 -17.07 -23.37
N LYS A 40 -15.62 -15.75 -23.21
CA LYS A 40 -14.60 -14.88 -23.79
C LYS A 40 -13.48 -14.59 -22.77
N ILE A 41 -12.23 -14.73 -23.20
CA ILE A 41 -11.07 -14.30 -22.43
C ILE A 41 -10.83 -12.83 -22.77
N LYS A 42 -10.78 -11.98 -21.73
CA LYS A 42 -10.34 -10.59 -21.83
C LYS A 42 -8.90 -10.48 -21.32
N THR A 43 -8.09 -9.68 -22.00
CA THR A 43 -6.70 -9.40 -21.57
C THR A 43 -6.48 -7.90 -21.49
N GLY A 44 -5.64 -7.48 -20.57
CA GLY A 44 -5.23 -6.09 -20.43
C GLY A 44 -3.75 -6.01 -20.09
N ALA A 45 -3.14 -4.90 -20.48
CA ALA A 45 -1.74 -4.61 -20.19
C ALA A 45 -1.59 -3.16 -19.77
N VAL A 46 -0.68 -2.91 -18.83
CA VAL A 46 -0.24 -1.57 -18.44
C VAL A 46 1.27 -1.51 -18.50
N LEU A 47 1.80 -0.46 -19.13
CA LEU A 47 3.20 -0.08 -19.05
C LEU A 47 3.29 1.24 -18.28
N GLN A 48 4.17 1.28 -17.28
CA GLN A 48 4.40 2.47 -16.47
C GLN A 48 5.89 2.76 -16.37
N PHE A 49 6.25 4.03 -16.47
CA PHE A 49 7.61 4.53 -16.33
C PHE A 49 7.63 5.61 -15.26
N ASP A 50 8.43 5.39 -14.23
CA ASP A 50 8.59 6.30 -13.11
C ASP A 50 10.02 6.85 -13.07
N LEU A 51 10.14 8.15 -13.00
CA LEU A 51 11.41 8.84 -12.78
C LEU A 51 11.27 9.72 -11.54
N ALA A 52 12.23 9.65 -10.62
CA ALA A 52 12.29 10.55 -9.47
C ALA A 52 13.72 10.94 -9.15
N ARG A 53 13.93 12.21 -8.85
CA ARG A 53 15.21 12.77 -8.42
C ARG A 53 15.07 13.52 -7.12
N THR A 54 15.87 13.17 -6.13
CA THR A 54 16.00 13.87 -4.87
C THR A 54 16.80 15.15 -5.09
N TYR A 55 16.26 16.27 -4.60
CA TYR A 55 16.91 17.59 -4.66
C TYR A 55 17.38 18.10 -3.29
N ALA A 56 17.02 17.38 -2.21
CA ALA A 56 17.51 17.64 -0.86
C ALA A 56 18.98 17.22 -0.69
N ASP A 57 19.48 17.15 0.55
CA ASP A 57 20.86 16.77 0.83
C ASP A 57 21.25 15.47 0.09
N LYS A 58 22.42 15.50 -0.61
CA LYS A 58 22.90 14.44 -1.50
C LYS A 58 21.95 14.17 -2.68
N GLU A 59 21.84 15.14 -3.57
CA GLU A 59 21.12 14.98 -4.85
C GLU A 59 21.49 13.67 -5.56
N HIS A 60 20.46 12.88 -5.90
CA HIS A 60 20.63 11.61 -6.61
C HIS A 60 19.31 11.21 -7.30
N TRP A 61 19.41 10.24 -8.22
CA TRP A 61 18.22 9.60 -8.76
C TRP A 61 17.67 8.60 -7.75
N SER A 62 16.43 8.81 -7.31
CA SER A 62 15.76 7.93 -6.33
C SER A 62 14.90 6.86 -6.99
N MET A 63 14.60 7.00 -8.29
CA MET A 63 13.84 6.02 -9.08
C MET A 63 14.05 6.23 -10.57
N ALA A 64 14.17 5.14 -11.32
CA ALA A 64 14.13 5.11 -12.78
C ALA A 64 13.52 3.77 -13.22
N ARG A 65 12.25 3.57 -12.85
CA ARG A 65 11.58 2.27 -12.90
C ARG A 65 10.71 2.13 -14.15
N SER A 66 10.83 0.97 -14.79
CA SER A 66 9.90 0.47 -15.81
C SER A 66 9.08 -0.65 -15.20
N ARG A 67 7.78 -0.58 -15.34
CA ARG A 67 6.81 -1.56 -14.85
C ARG A 67 5.95 -2.06 -15.99
N ALA A 68 5.74 -3.36 -16.06
CA ALA A 68 4.75 -3.99 -16.92
C ALA A 68 3.77 -4.81 -16.07
N GLU A 69 2.49 -4.58 -16.24
CA GLU A 69 1.42 -5.40 -15.66
C GLU A 69 0.62 -6.05 -16.78
N LEU A 70 0.35 -7.35 -16.62
CA LEU A 70 -0.47 -8.13 -17.54
C LEU A 70 -1.58 -8.80 -16.76
N ALA A 71 -2.78 -8.80 -17.32
CA ALA A 71 -3.89 -9.54 -16.76
C ALA A 71 -4.66 -10.28 -17.85
N ALA A 72 -5.20 -11.43 -17.46
CA ALA A 72 -6.20 -12.15 -18.22
C ALA A 72 -7.30 -12.59 -17.28
N GLN A 73 -8.55 -12.54 -17.77
CA GLN A 73 -9.71 -13.03 -17.03
C GLN A 73 -10.69 -13.67 -17.99
N GLY A 74 -11.50 -14.56 -17.44
CA GLY A 74 -12.53 -15.25 -18.20
C GLY A 74 -13.49 -15.97 -17.27
N GLY A 75 -14.43 -16.67 -17.84
CA GLY A 75 -15.38 -17.43 -17.05
C GLY A 75 -16.15 -18.42 -17.90
N GLY A 76 -16.93 -19.26 -17.23
CA GLY A 76 -17.84 -20.21 -17.83
C GLY A 76 -19.16 -20.23 -17.06
N SER A 77 -19.97 -21.24 -17.29
CA SER A 77 -21.20 -21.44 -16.55
C SER A 77 -20.87 -21.72 -15.07
N GLY A 78 -21.13 -20.72 -14.19
CA GLY A 78 -21.00 -20.86 -12.74
C GLY A 78 -19.62 -20.57 -12.14
N PHE A 79 -18.62 -20.13 -12.92
CA PHE A 79 -17.34 -19.68 -12.38
C PHE A 79 -16.72 -18.55 -13.19
N LYS A 80 -15.88 -17.76 -12.54
CA LYS A 80 -15.04 -16.71 -13.12
C LYS A 80 -13.60 -16.91 -12.63
N TRP A 81 -12.63 -16.45 -13.41
CA TRP A 81 -11.23 -16.49 -13.01
C TRP A 81 -10.48 -15.25 -13.47
N LYS A 82 -9.46 -14.89 -12.73
CA LYS A 82 -8.51 -13.83 -13.07
C LYS A 82 -7.09 -14.32 -12.79
N ILE A 83 -6.16 -13.94 -13.64
CA ILE A 83 -4.73 -14.07 -13.41
C ILE A 83 -4.04 -12.77 -13.83
N SER A 84 -3.18 -12.25 -12.97
CA SER A 84 -2.38 -11.07 -13.28
C SER A 84 -0.99 -11.14 -12.69
N GLY A 85 -0.04 -10.52 -13.36
CA GLY A 85 1.35 -10.45 -12.95
C GLY A 85 1.96 -9.09 -13.24
N ARG A 86 2.98 -8.74 -12.46
CA ARG A 86 3.73 -7.49 -12.54
C ARG A 86 5.21 -7.80 -12.63
N ALA A 87 5.90 -7.11 -13.54
CA ALA A 87 7.35 -7.12 -13.63
C ALA A 87 7.86 -5.68 -13.50
N ASP A 88 8.84 -5.46 -12.64
CA ASP A 88 9.51 -4.18 -12.42
C ASP A 88 11.01 -4.31 -12.74
N ALA A 89 11.58 -3.27 -13.36
CA ALA A 89 13.01 -3.10 -13.54
C ALA A 89 13.38 -1.65 -13.22
N ASP A 90 14.30 -1.44 -12.26
CA ASP A 90 14.73 -0.11 -11.87
C ASP A 90 16.17 0.16 -12.29
N ALA A 91 16.33 1.07 -13.25
CA ALA A 91 17.61 1.47 -13.82
C ALA A 91 18.40 2.40 -12.88
N VAL A 92 17.82 2.90 -11.79
CA VAL A 92 18.49 3.77 -10.83
C VAL A 92 19.79 3.14 -10.32
N PHE A 93 19.80 1.82 -10.13
CA PHE A 93 20.97 1.06 -9.64
C PHE A 93 22.13 0.98 -10.65
N ALA A 94 21.88 1.32 -11.92
CA ALA A 94 22.91 1.48 -12.94
C ALA A 94 23.28 2.95 -13.16
N ILE A 95 22.33 3.88 -12.98
CA ILE A 95 22.54 5.34 -13.11
C ILE A 95 23.40 5.85 -11.94
N ASP A 96 22.98 5.54 -10.70
CA ASP A 96 23.65 5.94 -9.45
C ASP A 96 24.27 4.73 -8.75
N SER A 97 25.08 3.97 -9.47
CA SER A 97 25.60 2.66 -9.07
C SER A 97 26.40 2.65 -7.76
N GLY A 98 26.93 3.81 -7.30
CA GLY A 98 27.67 3.94 -6.04
C GLY A 98 26.82 4.43 -4.85
N PHE A 99 25.57 4.81 -5.07
CA PHE A 99 24.74 5.40 -4.02
C PHE A 99 24.08 4.34 -3.13
N TYR A 100 23.54 3.29 -3.75
CA TYR A 100 22.80 2.24 -3.05
C TYR A 100 23.67 1.01 -2.74
N PRO A 101 23.58 0.45 -1.50
CA PRO A 101 24.25 -0.81 -1.17
C PRO A 101 23.81 -1.97 -2.09
N ASP A 102 24.67 -2.96 -2.28
CA ASP A 102 24.38 -4.16 -3.06
C ASP A 102 23.14 -4.94 -2.58
N ALA A 103 22.87 -4.91 -1.26
CA ALA A 103 21.69 -5.55 -0.69
C ALA A 103 20.39 -4.89 -1.18
N VAL A 104 20.37 -3.55 -1.31
CA VAL A 104 19.23 -2.79 -1.84
C VAL A 104 19.07 -3.07 -3.33
N ARG A 105 20.18 -3.03 -4.09
CA ARG A 105 20.17 -3.34 -5.51
C ARG A 105 19.58 -4.72 -5.80
N ARG A 106 20.02 -5.77 -5.09
CA ARG A 106 19.48 -7.13 -5.26
C ARG A 106 18.01 -7.24 -4.89
N ASP A 107 17.52 -6.43 -3.95
CA ASP A 107 16.14 -6.44 -3.46
C ASP A 107 15.18 -5.70 -4.40
N GLN A 108 15.65 -4.66 -5.14
CA GLN A 108 14.76 -3.70 -5.82
C GLN A 108 15.05 -3.51 -7.31
N GLN A 109 16.18 -3.99 -7.84
CA GLN A 109 16.54 -3.76 -9.24
C GLN A 109 15.61 -4.49 -10.22
N TYR A 110 15.26 -5.74 -9.92
CA TYR A 110 14.33 -6.54 -10.71
C TYR A 110 13.36 -7.25 -9.79
N GLN A 111 12.09 -7.20 -10.15
CA GLN A 111 11.05 -7.85 -9.40
C GLN A 111 10.02 -8.47 -10.32
N PHE A 112 9.52 -9.64 -9.95
CA PHE A 112 8.34 -10.25 -10.54
C PHE A 112 7.37 -10.63 -9.42
N ASP A 113 6.12 -10.16 -9.55
CA ASP A 113 5.05 -10.45 -8.60
C ASP A 113 3.86 -11.06 -9.32
N LEU A 114 3.41 -12.22 -8.86
CA LEU A 114 2.07 -12.69 -9.14
C LEU A 114 1.10 -11.80 -8.36
N ARG A 115 0.19 -11.15 -9.07
CA ARG A 115 -0.80 -10.25 -8.48
C ARG A 115 -2.07 -11.03 -8.17
N GLU A 116 -3.23 -10.60 -8.64
CA GLU A 116 -4.47 -11.35 -8.43
C GLU A 116 -4.52 -12.60 -9.29
N THR A 117 -4.79 -13.74 -8.67
CA THR A 117 -4.89 -15.03 -9.33
C THR A 117 -5.86 -15.89 -8.55
N TYR A 118 -7.12 -15.89 -8.99
CA TYR A 118 -8.21 -16.50 -8.25
C TYR A 118 -9.29 -17.08 -9.16
N VAL A 119 -10.13 -17.90 -8.56
CA VAL A 119 -11.37 -18.40 -9.14
C VAL A 119 -12.53 -18.00 -8.23
N ASP A 120 -13.61 -17.47 -8.83
CA ASP A 120 -14.89 -17.15 -8.20
C ASP A 120 -15.95 -18.15 -8.64
N PHE A 121 -16.77 -18.60 -7.71
CA PHE A 121 -17.94 -19.41 -7.97
C PHE A 121 -18.97 -19.27 -6.86
N SER A 122 -20.25 -19.49 -7.19
CA SER A 122 -21.34 -19.47 -6.23
C SER A 122 -21.74 -20.87 -5.82
N ALA A 123 -21.98 -21.09 -4.53
CA ALA A 123 -22.47 -22.32 -3.94
C ALA A 123 -23.75 -22.05 -3.14
N GLY A 124 -24.91 -22.18 -3.78
CA GLY A 124 -26.17 -21.70 -3.25
C GLY A 124 -26.18 -20.18 -3.14
N ASP A 125 -26.48 -19.66 -1.94
CA ASP A 125 -26.50 -18.21 -1.65
C ASP A 125 -25.12 -17.66 -1.21
N MET A 126 -24.06 -18.46 -1.31
CA MET A 126 -22.69 -18.05 -0.96
C MET A 126 -21.86 -17.81 -2.22
N ASP A 127 -21.16 -16.70 -2.26
CA ASP A 127 -20.11 -16.43 -3.22
C ASP A 127 -18.74 -16.78 -2.61
N ILE A 128 -17.97 -17.60 -3.32
CA ILE A 128 -16.69 -18.11 -2.85
C ILE A 128 -15.60 -17.72 -3.82
N ARG A 129 -14.54 -17.08 -3.29
CA ARG A 129 -13.31 -16.77 -4.02
C ARG A 129 -12.13 -17.52 -3.43
N LEU A 130 -11.44 -18.28 -4.26
CA LEU A 130 -10.24 -19.02 -3.88
C LEU A 130 -9.05 -18.57 -4.70
N GLY A 131 -7.95 -18.22 -4.02
CA GLY A 131 -6.71 -17.84 -4.69
C GLY A 131 -6.09 -16.57 -4.12
N ARG A 132 -5.17 -16.00 -4.90
CA ARG A 132 -4.47 -14.77 -4.55
C ARG A 132 -5.33 -13.56 -4.90
N GLN A 133 -5.71 -12.76 -3.90
CA GLN A 133 -6.72 -11.71 -4.04
C GLN A 133 -6.46 -10.53 -3.09
N HIS A 134 -6.94 -9.35 -3.47
CA HIS A 134 -7.05 -8.21 -2.56
C HIS A 134 -8.28 -8.38 -1.68
N ILE A 135 -8.11 -8.10 -0.38
CA ILE A 135 -9.19 -8.10 0.61
C ILE A 135 -9.08 -6.78 1.37
N VAL A 136 -10.07 -5.91 1.20
CA VAL A 136 -10.04 -4.53 1.71
C VAL A 136 -11.26 -4.32 2.60
N TRP A 137 -11.02 -4.05 3.89
CA TRP A 137 -12.09 -3.79 4.87
C TRP A 137 -12.21 -2.32 5.26
N GLY A 138 -11.17 -1.52 5.03
CA GLY A 138 -11.19 -0.08 5.28
C GLY A 138 -11.66 0.73 4.07
N GLU A 139 -12.22 1.90 4.34
CA GLU A 139 -12.80 2.81 3.33
C GLU A 139 -12.10 4.17 3.26
N MET A 140 -11.19 4.45 4.20
CA MET A 140 -10.53 5.75 4.28
C MET A 140 -9.42 5.90 3.26
N VAL A 141 -9.39 7.06 2.60
CA VAL A 141 -8.38 7.41 1.61
C VAL A 141 -7.10 7.85 2.33
N GLY A 142 -5.97 7.31 1.93
CA GLY A 142 -4.64 7.71 2.41
C GLY A 142 -4.20 7.09 3.74
N LEU A 143 -5.09 6.51 4.51
CA LEU A 143 -4.80 5.90 5.81
C LEU A 143 -5.40 4.49 5.86
N PHE A 144 -4.66 3.53 6.42
CA PHE A 144 -5.00 2.10 6.34
C PHE A 144 -5.43 1.53 7.71
N PHE A 145 -6.32 2.21 8.43
CA PHE A 145 -6.63 1.77 9.79
C PHE A 145 -7.46 0.48 9.81
N ALA A 146 -8.57 0.42 9.08
CA ALA A 146 -9.41 -0.77 9.02
C ALA A 146 -9.02 -1.75 7.90
N ASP A 147 -8.06 -1.40 7.03
CA ASP A 147 -7.48 -2.33 6.05
C ASP A 147 -6.45 -3.25 6.73
N VAL A 148 -6.95 -4.11 7.61
CA VAL A 148 -6.17 -4.98 8.51
C VAL A 148 -5.69 -6.28 7.85
N VAL A 149 -6.25 -6.63 6.69
CA VAL A 149 -5.97 -7.90 6.00
C VAL A 149 -4.82 -7.78 5.01
N SER A 150 -4.69 -6.61 4.36
CA SER A 150 -3.72 -6.39 3.29
C SER A 150 -2.30 -6.22 3.83
N ALA A 151 -1.34 -6.94 3.27
CA ALA A 151 0.08 -6.58 3.36
C ALA A 151 0.41 -5.51 2.32
N ARG A 152 1.53 -4.77 2.50
CA ARG A 152 1.90 -3.62 1.67
C ARG A 152 3.34 -3.65 1.23
N ASP A 153 3.59 -3.11 0.05
CA ASP A 153 4.94 -2.82 -0.42
C ASP A 153 5.32 -1.38 -0.05
N LEU A 154 6.00 -1.23 1.08
CA LEU A 154 6.42 0.06 1.66
C LEU A 154 7.85 0.44 1.31
N ARG A 155 8.49 -0.22 0.33
CA ARG A 155 9.85 0.10 -0.11
C ARG A 155 9.96 1.50 -0.71
N THR A 156 8.85 2.02 -1.21
CA THR A 156 8.69 3.40 -1.67
C THR A 156 7.78 4.22 -0.73
N PHE A 157 7.73 3.85 0.56
CA PHE A 157 6.86 4.45 1.56
C PHE A 157 5.38 4.40 1.13
N TYR A 158 4.56 5.37 1.51
CA TYR A 158 3.14 5.49 1.12
C TYR A 158 2.96 6.39 -0.13
N LEU A 159 3.96 6.44 -1.03
CA LEU A 159 3.95 7.33 -2.19
C LEU A 159 3.19 6.79 -3.41
N PRO A 160 3.21 5.47 -3.73
CA PRO A 160 2.37 4.94 -4.80
C PRO A 160 0.87 4.99 -4.47
N GLU A 161 0.05 4.85 -5.50
CA GLU A 161 -1.40 4.66 -5.33
C GLU A 161 -1.70 3.38 -4.52
N PHE A 162 -2.85 3.35 -3.81
CA PHE A 162 -3.16 2.28 -2.84
C PHE A 162 -3.20 0.89 -3.44
N GLU A 163 -3.75 0.74 -4.63
CA GLU A 163 -3.83 -0.52 -5.37
C GLU A 163 -2.44 -1.06 -5.69
N GLN A 164 -1.48 -0.17 -5.94
CA GLN A 164 -0.09 -0.54 -6.20
C GLN A 164 0.66 -0.95 -4.92
N LEU A 165 0.31 -0.35 -3.78
CA LEU A 165 0.92 -0.67 -2.48
C LEU A 165 0.47 -2.03 -1.94
N ARG A 166 -0.79 -2.40 -2.14
CA ARG A 166 -1.33 -3.65 -1.58
C ARG A 166 -0.69 -4.87 -2.22
N ILE A 167 -0.33 -5.83 -1.37
CA ILE A 167 0.13 -7.16 -1.75
C ILE A 167 -1.04 -8.13 -1.59
N PRO A 168 -1.51 -8.79 -2.67
CA PRO A 168 -2.62 -9.75 -2.57
C PRO A 168 -2.29 -10.90 -1.65
N GLN A 169 -3.29 -11.44 -0.97
CA GLN A 169 -3.19 -12.57 -0.05
C GLN A 169 -3.68 -13.86 -0.71
N TRP A 170 -3.01 -14.98 -0.45
CA TRP A 170 -3.56 -16.31 -0.76
C TRP A 170 -4.66 -16.62 0.24
N ALA A 171 -5.91 -16.62 -0.20
CA ALA A 171 -7.06 -16.72 0.68
C ALA A 171 -8.19 -17.59 0.12
N ALA A 172 -8.98 -18.14 1.03
CA ALA A 172 -10.36 -18.53 0.77
C ALA A 172 -11.25 -17.45 1.39
N ARG A 173 -12.11 -16.83 0.57
CA ARG A 173 -13.10 -15.84 0.97
C ARG A 173 -14.48 -16.37 0.65
N ALA A 174 -15.39 -16.29 1.62
CA ALA A 174 -16.80 -16.64 1.47
C ALA A 174 -17.67 -15.44 1.84
N GLU A 175 -18.60 -15.08 1.00
CA GLU A 175 -19.55 -13.98 1.17
C GLU A 175 -20.96 -14.52 1.15
N TYR A 176 -21.80 -14.03 2.05
CA TYR A 176 -23.18 -14.42 2.18
C TYR A 176 -24.07 -13.20 2.42
N TYR A 177 -25.13 -13.08 1.62
CA TYR A 177 -26.07 -11.97 1.71
C TYR A 177 -27.40 -12.47 2.29
N PHE A 178 -27.87 -11.85 3.37
CA PHE A 178 -29.16 -12.13 3.99
C PHE A 178 -29.90 -10.83 4.34
N GLY A 179 -30.92 -10.54 3.59
CA GLY A 179 -31.64 -9.26 3.64
C GLY A 179 -30.68 -8.12 3.27
N GLU A 180 -30.59 -7.11 4.15
CA GLU A 180 -29.70 -5.96 3.99
C GLU A 180 -28.31 -6.17 4.62
N THR A 181 -28.01 -7.38 5.08
CA THR A 181 -26.76 -7.70 5.79
C THR A 181 -25.87 -8.52 4.86
N HIS A 182 -24.61 -8.12 4.78
CA HIS A 182 -23.54 -8.84 4.11
C HIS A 182 -22.57 -9.39 5.15
N ALA A 183 -22.32 -10.69 5.11
CA ALA A 183 -21.35 -11.39 5.94
C ALA A 183 -20.18 -11.86 5.06
N GLU A 184 -18.98 -11.61 5.49
CA GLU A 184 -17.74 -12.05 4.84
C GLU A 184 -16.91 -12.85 5.83
N PHE A 185 -16.36 -13.99 5.38
CA PHE A 185 -15.36 -14.77 6.09
C PHE A 185 -14.11 -14.93 5.25
N VAL A 186 -12.95 -14.76 5.87
CA VAL A 186 -11.64 -14.87 5.22
C VAL A 186 -10.76 -15.83 5.99
N TRP A 187 -10.12 -16.76 5.26
CA TRP A 187 -9.06 -17.62 5.76
C TRP A 187 -7.82 -17.54 4.86
N ILE A 188 -6.67 -17.24 5.46
CA ILE A 188 -5.38 -17.04 4.79
C ILE A 188 -4.40 -18.10 5.32
N PRO A 189 -4.19 -19.21 4.56
CA PRO A 189 -3.31 -20.30 4.99
C PRO A 189 -1.83 -19.91 5.01
N SER A 190 -1.41 -18.99 4.12
CA SER A 190 -0.02 -18.54 3.99
C SER A 190 0.00 -17.02 3.85
N PRO A 191 0.14 -16.28 4.96
CA PRO A 191 0.12 -14.82 4.95
C PRO A 191 1.28 -14.21 4.17
N SER A 192 0.99 -13.16 3.40
CA SER A 192 2.00 -12.22 2.91
C SER A 192 2.26 -11.14 3.95
N TYR A 193 3.47 -10.59 3.95
CA TYR A 193 3.92 -9.59 4.92
C TYR A 193 4.37 -8.31 4.22
N ASP A 194 4.42 -7.20 4.96
CA ASP A 194 4.88 -5.92 4.44
C ASP A 194 6.34 -6.01 3.97
N ARG A 195 6.62 -5.34 2.85
CA ARG A 195 7.97 -5.21 2.30
C ARG A 195 8.48 -3.82 2.62
N ILE A 196 9.50 -3.71 3.47
CA ILE A 196 10.10 -2.42 3.86
C ILE A 196 11.46 -2.14 3.21
N GLY A 197 11.94 -3.06 2.35
CA GLY A 197 13.25 -2.98 1.72
C GLY A 197 14.40 -3.43 2.63
N LYS A 198 15.61 -2.99 2.29
CA LYS A 198 16.87 -3.33 2.99
C LYS A 198 17.53 -2.08 3.57
N PRO A 199 18.36 -2.20 4.62
CA PRO A 199 19.15 -1.08 5.14
C PRO A 199 19.89 -0.32 4.05
N GLY A 200 19.71 0.99 3.99
CA GLY A 200 20.25 1.87 2.95
C GLY A 200 19.33 2.07 1.75
N ALA A 201 18.13 1.47 1.72
CA ALA A 201 17.09 1.83 0.75
C ALA A 201 16.55 3.24 1.03
N GLU A 202 15.96 3.86 0.00
CA GLU A 202 15.49 5.25 0.02
C GLU A 202 14.57 5.56 1.20
N PHE A 203 13.59 4.69 1.44
CA PHE A 203 12.59 4.85 2.50
C PHE A 203 12.68 3.77 3.58
N TYR A 204 13.90 3.31 3.90
CA TYR A 204 14.07 2.32 4.96
C TYR A 204 13.72 2.91 6.34
N PRO A 205 12.83 2.27 7.14
CA PRO A 205 12.22 2.92 8.30
C PRO A 205 13.12 2.98 9.55
N LEU A 206 14.21 2.21 9.62
CA LEU A 206 15.11 2.23 10.76
C LEU A 206 16.24 3.24 10.58
N PRO A 207 16.78 3.78 11.68
CA PRO A 207 17.93 4.69 11.65
C PRO A 207 19.12 4.10 10.91
N ARG A 208 19.92 4.96 10.27
CA ARG A 208 21.20 4.56 9.66
C ARG A 208 22.13 3.99 10.70
N GLY A 209 22.79 2.88 10.37
CA GLY A 209 23.73 2.21 11.26
C GLY A 209 23.13 1.13 12.16
N ALA A 210 21.82 0.92 12.14
CA ALA A 210 21.21 -0.26 12.74
C ALA A 210 21.61 -1.51 11.93
N ASN A 211 22.09 -2.55 12.61
CA ASN A 211 22.33 -3.85 12.00
C ASN A 211 21.02 -4.63 12.01
N VAL A 212 20.56 -5.03 10.84
CA VAL A 212 19.30 -5.76 10.69
C VAL A 212 19.55 -7.11 10.06
N ARG A 213 19.26 -8.16 10.81
CA ARG A 213 19.38 -9.55 10.37
C ARG A 213 18.30 -9.92 9.36
N GLY A 214 18.42 -11.10 8.78
CA GLY A 214 17.38 -11.65 7.91
C GLY A 214 16.04 -11.77 8.65
N GLU A 215 14.94 -11.42 7.98
CA GLU A 215 13.58 -11.55 8.48
C GLU A 215 13.25 -13.02 8.77
N VAL A 216 12.65 -13.28 9.94
CA VAL A 216 12.15 -14.60 10.32
C VAL A 216 10.65 -14.64 10.15
N LYS A 217 10.22 -15.36 9.12
CA LYS A 217 8.80 -15.60 8.85
C LYS A 217 8.35 -16.88 9.56
N PRO A 218 7.16 -16.89 10.17
CA PRO A 218 6.59 -18.09 10.75
C PRO A 218 6.40 -19.20 9.70
N ASP A 219 6.63 -20.44 10.11
CA ASP A 219 6.44 -21.61 9.24
C ASP A 219 4.98 -21.72 8.77
N ALA A 220 4.81 -22.27 7.56
CA ALA A 220 3.49 -22.59 7.02
C ALA A 220 2.89 -23.76 7.81
N SER A 221 1.99 -23.45 8.75
CA SER A 221 1.26 -24.39 9.58
C SER A 221 -0.15 -23.89 9.87
N LEU A 222 -1.07 -24.79 10.21
CA LEU A 222 -2.44 -24.41 10.57
C LEU A 222 -2.49 -23.44 11.76
N GLY A 223 -1.52 -23.52 12.68
CA GLY A 223 -1.39 -22.58 13.80
C GLY A 223 -1.00 -21.17 13.37
N ASN A 224 -0.37 -21.01 12.21
CA ASN A 224 0.13 -19.76 11.67
C ASN A 224 -0.74 -19.17 10.55
N THR A 225 -1.96 -19.69 10.37
CA THR A 225 -2.95 -19.11 9.45
C THR A 225 -3.57 -17.84 10.04
N ASN A 226 -4.03 -16.96 9.16
CA ASN A 226 -4.85 -15.82 9.54
C ASN A 226 -6.30 -16.09 9.18
N TRP A 227 -7.23 -15.56 9.98
CA TRP A 227 -8.66 -15.68 9.68
C TRP A 227 -9.46 -14.57 10.36
N GLY A 228 -10.60 -14.27 9.81
CA GLY A 228 -11.51 -13.28 10.36
C GLY A 228 -12.85 -13.24 9.65
N GLY A 229 -13.73 -12.41 10.18
CA GLY A 229 -15.04 -12.16 9.59
C GLY A 229 -15.45 -10.72 9.73
N ARG A 230 -16.24 -10.24 8.77
CA ARG A 230 -16.84 -8.90 8.71
C ARG A 230 -18.35 -9.05 8.51
N LEU A 231 -19.11 -8.21 9.19
CA LEU A 231 -20.53 -8.01 8.96
C LEU A 231 -20.72 -6.55 8.56
N SER A 232 -21.47 -6.29 7.50
CA SER A 232 -21.84 -4.94 7.09
C SER A 232 -23.33 -4.86 6.80
N ARG A 233 -23.91 -3.68 7.06
CA ARG A 233 -25.33 -3.43 6.86
C ARG A 233 -25.62 -1.95 6.63
N LEU A 234 -26.58 -1.65 5.75
CA LEU A 234 -27.15 -0.33 5.59
C LEU A 234 -28.27 -0.12 6.62
N ILE A 235 -28.13 0.84 7.53
CA ILE A 235 -29.09 1.13 8.60
C ILE A 235 -29.45 2.61 8.57
N GLY A 236 -30.65 2.96 8.12
CA GLY A 236 -31.11 4.36 8.08
C GLY A 236 -30.24 5.29 7.25
N GLY A 237 -29.66 4.79 6.16
CA GLY A 237 -28.72 5.52 5.29
C GLY A 237 -27.29 5.58 5.83
N TRP A 238 -26.97 4.89 6.93
CA TRP A 238 -25.62 4.66 7.38
C TRP A 238 -25.12 3.30 6.87
N ASP A 239 -23.99 3.28 6.19
CA ASP A 239 -23.23 2.05 5.96
C ASP A 239 -22.39 1.77 7.20
N VAL A 240 -22.64 0.64 7.85
CA VAL A 240 -21.99 0.27 9.12
C VAL A 240 -21.39 -1.11 8.96
N SER A 241 -20.13 -1.27 9.36
CA SER A 241 -19.53 -2.59 9.43
C SER A 241 -18.80 -2.82 10.76
N GLY A 242 -18.70 -4.10 11.14
CA GLY A 242 -17.89 -4.55 12.24
C GLY A 242 -17.13 -5.81 11.85
N PHE A 243 -15.90 -5.98 12.37
CA PHE A 243 -15.06 -7.13 12.04
C PHE A 243 -14.23 -7.60 13.23
N TYR A 244 -13.84 -8.87 13.14
CA TYR A 244 -12.81 -9.48 13.95
C TYR A 244 -11.79 -10.16 13.05
N TYR A 245 -10.50 -9.94 13.32
CA TYR A 245 -9.41 -10.54 12.56
C TYR A 245 -8.30 -11.03 13.49
N ARG A 246 -7.93 -12.30 13.38
CA ARG A 246 -6.80 -12.91 14.08
C ARG A 246 -5.72 -13.26 13.10
N SER A 247 -4.55 -12.64 13.25
CA SER A 247 -3.48 -12.74 12.25
C SER A 247 -2.09 -12.78 12.89
N LEU A 248 -1.12 -13.16 12.07
CA LEU A 248 0.25 -12.70 12.23
C LEU A 248 0.30 -11.24 11.76
N ASP A 249 0.94 -10.34 12.53
CA ASP A 249 1.05 -8.93 12.15
C ASP A 249 1.80 -8.84 10.80
N VAL A 250 1.20 -8.19 9.82
CA VAL A 250 1.82 -7.99 8.52
C VAL A 250 3.07 -7.12 8.62
N ALA A 251 3.09 -6.18 9.56
CA ALA A 251 4.25 -5.36 9.86
C ALA A 251 5.28 -6.12 10.69
N GLN A 252 6.57 -5.86 10.43
CA GLN A 252 7.67 -6.45 11.17
C GLN A 252 7.79 -5.85 12.57
N THR A 253 7.96 -6.71 13.57
CA THR A 253 8.43 -6.36 14.91
C THR A 253 9.95 -6.58 14.98
N PHE A 254 10.72 -5.55 15.38
CA PHE A 254 12.17 -5.61 15.44
C PHE A 254 12.64 -6.05 16.83
N TYR A 255 13.05 -7.30 16.96
CA TYR A 255 13.58 -7.88 18.19
C TYR A 255 15.03 -7.51 18.36
N ALA A 256 15.41 -6.84 19.45
CA ALA A 256 16.80 -6.63 19.79
C ALA A 256 17.45 -7.98 20.16
N VAL A 257 18.46 -8.38 19.40
CA VAL A 257 19.21 -9.62 19.57
C VAL A 257 20.67 -9.36 19.95
N GLY A 258 21.04 -8.10 20.07
CA GLY A 258 22.34 -7.59 20.46
C GLY A 258 22.34 -6.07 20.54
N VAL A 259 23.49 -5.46 20.85
CA VAL A 259 23.62 -4.01 20.87
C VAL A 259 23.49 -3.50 19.43
N ASN A 260 22.50 -2.66 19.18
CA ASN A 260 22.18 -2.11 17.87
C ASN A 260 21.98 -3.18 16.76
N ASP A 261 21.57 -4.40 17.15
CA ASP A 261 21.38 -5.56 16.28
C ASP A 261 19.94 -6.07 16.41
N PHE A 262 19.18 -6.04 15.31
CA PHE A 262 17.75 -6.29 15.28
C PHE A 262 17.40 -7.44 14.35
N GLN A 263 16.42 -8.25 14.75
CA GLN A 263 15.84 -9.30 13.94
C GLN A 263 14.36 -9.08 13.71
N PRO A 264 13.91 -8.82 12.47
CA PRO A 264 12.49 -8.70 12.14
C PRO A 264 11.76 -10.03 12.31
N ARG A 265 10.60 -10.00 12.97
CA ARG A 265 9.68 -11.14 13.16
C ARG A 265 8.24 -10.68 13.06
N HIS A 266 7.30 -11.63 12.97
CA HIS A 266 5.87 -11.38 12.92
C HIS A 266 5.15 -11.96 14.12
N ASP A 267 4.55 -11.09 14.92
CA ASP A 267 3.84 -11.48 16.14
C ASP A 267 2.37 -11.83 15.87
N ARG A 268 1.81 -12.69 16.71
CA ARG A 268 0.37 -12.97 16.69
C ARG A 268 -0.39 -11.81 17.33
N ILE A 269 -1.34 -11.25 16.57
CA ILE A 269 -2.24 -10.18 17.02
C ILE A 269 -3.70 -10.57 16.82
N ALA A 270 -4.59 -9.85 17.51
CA ALA A 270 -6.02 -9.91 17.29
C ALA A 270 -6.57 -8.50 17.17
N GLN A 271 -7.43 -8.27 16.19
CA GLN A 271 -8.00 -6.97 15.89
C GLN A 271 -9.51 -7.07 15.86
N ILE A 272 -10.16 -6.10 16.50
CA ILE A 272 -11.61 -5.86 16.42
C ILE A 272 -11.81 -4.42 15.99
N GLY A 273 -12.68 -4.19 15.05
CA GLY A 273 -12.90 -2.84 14.54
C GLY A 273 -14.19 -2.73 13.76
N GLY A 274 -14.40 -1.55 13.20
CA GLY A 274 -15.55 -1.26 12.37
C GLY A 274 -15.37 0.02 11.58
N THR A 275 -16.25 0.18 10.60
CA THR A 275 -16.37 1.35 9.75
C THR A 275 -17.78 1.90 9.79
N VAL A 276 -17.91 3.18 9.54
CA VAL A 276 -19.19 3.87 9.39
C VAL A 276 -19.07 4.93 8.30
N ALA A 277 -20.05 4.99 7.39
CA ALA A 277 -20.13 6.02 6.38
C ALA A 277 -21.57 6.48 6.20
N LYS A 278 -21.75 7.77 5.87
CA LYS A 278 -23.06 8.33 5.51
C LYS A 278 -22.90 9.49 4.54
N ASP A 279 -23.69 9.43 3.48
CA ASP A 279 -23.90 10.54 2.55
C ASP A 279 -25.02 11.46 3.08
N PHE A 280 -24.70 12.75 3.27
CA PHE A 280 -25.64 13.80 3.64
C PHE A 280 -26.05 14.67 2.46
N GLY A 281 -25.63 14.33 1.24
CA GLY A 281 -25.86 15.06 0.01
C GLY A 281 -24.84 16.19 -0.23
N GLU A 282 -24.57 17.02 0.74
CA GLU A 282 -23.56 18.08 0.66
C GLU A 282 -22.17 17.60 1.04
N PHE A 283 -22.05 16.53 1.80
CA PHE A 283 -20.79 15.92 2.22
C PHE A 283 -21.01 14.46 2.59
N VAL A 284 -19.92 13.68 2.55
CA VAL A 284 -19.90 12.29 3.05
C VAL A 284 -19.06 12.25 4.32
N LEU A 285 -19.65 11.77 5.41
CA LEU A 285 -18.94 11.52 6.68
C LEU A 285 -18.50 10.06 6.72
N LYS A 286 -17.24 9.83 7.08
CA LYS A 286 -16.66 8.50 7.24
C LYS A 286 -15.93 8.37 8.57
N GLY A 287 -15.90 7.16 9.13
CA GLY A 287 -15.15 6.87 10.33
C GLY A 287 -14.71 5.41 10.40
N GLU A 288 -13.53 5.19 10.96
CA GLU A 288 -13.00 3.84 11.21
C GLU A 288 -12.37 3.79 12.60
N ALA A 289 -12.50 2.65 13.27
CA ALA A 289 -11.79 2.39 14.52
C ALA A 289 -11.36 0.92 14.60
N VAL A 290 -10.13 0.69 15.08
CA VAL A 290 -9.55 -0.64 15.24
C VAL A 290 -8.83 -0.75 16.58
N HIS A 291 -9.24 -1.70 17.40
CA HIS A 291 -8.52 -2.11 18.60
C HIS A 291 -7.62 -3.29 18.27
N THR A 292 -6.31 -3.13 18.43
CA THR A 292 -5.30 -4.17 18.19
C THR A 292 -4.72 -4.66 19.51
N ARG A 293 -4.78 -5.96 19.74
CA ARG A 293 -4.17 -6.66 20.88
C ARG A 293 -2.94 -7.45 20.47
N GLY A 294 -1.92 -7.40 21.30
CA GLY A 294 -0.75 -8.28 21.16
C GLY A 294 0.43 -7.69 20.40
N ARG A 295 0.31 -6.48 19.87
CA ARG A 295 1.42 -5.81 19.17
C ARG A 295 2.55 -5.47 20.15
N ARG A 296 3.81 -5.56 19.67
CA ARG A 296 4.98 -5.18 20.45
C ARG A 296 5.65 -3.96 19.82
N PHE A 297 6.22 -3.14 20.70
CA PHE A 297 6.92 -1.91 20.35
C PHE A 297 8.32 -1.92 20.95
N LEU A 298 9.27 -1.27 20.25
CA LEU A 298 10.60 -1.07 20.78
C LEU A 298 10.53 -0.27 22.09
N SER A 299 11.30 -0.71 23.07
CA SER A 299 11.41 -0.12 24.40
C SER A 299 12.78 0.52 24.59
N GLU A 300 12.81 1.68 25.22
CA GLU A 300 14.03 2.34 25.68
C GLU A 300 14.54 1.76 27.02
N ASP A 301 13.75 0.91 27.70
CA ASP A 301 14.17 0.19 28.88
C ASP A 301 15.18 -0.93 28.51
N PRO A 302 16.43 -0.84 28.94
CA PRO A 302 17.43 -1.87 28.63
C PRO A 302 17.14 -3.22 29.26
N THR A 303 16.22 -3.30 30.23
CA THR A 303 15.80 -4.55 30.87
C THR A 303 14.63 -5.22 30.17
N ALA A 304 14.00 -4.55 29.21
CA ALA A 304 12.88 -5.09 28.46
C ALA A 304 13.30 -6.34 27.66
N PRO A 305 12.56 -7.46 27.76
CA PRO A 305 12.89 -8.67 27.03
C PRO A 305 12.97 -8.45 25.52
N ASN A 306 14.12 -8.73 24.92
CA ASN A 306 14.41 -8.46 23.50
C ASN A 306 14.21 -6.98 23.09
N GLY A 307 14.31 -6.03 24.02
CA GLY A 307 14.07 -4.61 23.78
C GLY A 307 12.62 -4.28 23.41
N LEU A 308 11.64 -5.06 23.86
CA LEU A 308 10.25 -4.93 23.43
C LEU A 308 9.29 -4.90 24.63
N VAL A 309 8.22 -4.09 24.49
CA VAL A 309 7.05 -4.08 25.38
C VAL A 309 5.80 -4.38 24.57
N ARG A 310 4.88 -5.12 25.16
CA ARG A 310 3.57 -5.38 24.57
C ARG A 310 2.65 -4.20 24.88
N GLN A 311 2.01 -3.67 23.85
CA GLN A 311 1.11 -2.55 23.93
C GLN A 311 -0.14 -2.81 23.10
N ASP A 312 -1.31 -2.75 23.71
CA ASP A 312 -2.58 -2.74 22.98
C ASP A 312 -2.88 -1.32 22.51
N THR A 313 -3.40 -1.17 21.28
CA THR A 313 -3.66 0.13 20.66
C THR A 313 -5.09 0.26 20.17
N ILE A 314 -5.57 1.49 20.14
CA ILE A 314 -6.80 1.88 19.43
C ILE A 314 -6.38 2.88 18.36
N ASP A 315 -6.54 2.50 17.10
CA ASP A 315 -6.35 3.35 15.94
C ASP A 315 -7.73 3.82 15.46
N TYR A 316 -7.90 5.11 15.20
CA TYR A 316 -9.16 5.64 14.68
C TYR A 316 -8.94 6.81 13.73
N VAL A 317 -9.89 6.98 12.80
CA VAL A 317 -9.92 8.07 11.84
C VAL A 317 -11.36 8.53 11.63
N ILE A 318 -11.53 9.83 11.48
CA ILE A 318 -12.79 10.46 11.08
C ILE A 318 -12.46 11.36 9.89
N GLY A 319 -13.26 11.28 8.84
CA GLY A 319 -13.05 12.03 7.62
C GLY A 319 -14.35 12.57 7.05
N VAL A 320 -14.24 13.68 6.34
CA VAL A 320 -15.31 14.32 5.61
C VAL A 320 -14.87 14.57 4.17
N ASP A 321 -15.67 14.09 3.22
CA ASP A 321 -15.52 14.35 1.79
C ASP A 321 -16.54 15.41 1.39
N VAL A 322 -16.06 16.54 0.85
CA VAL A 322 -16.90 17.66 0.42
C VAL A 322 -16.69 17.90 -1.07
N PRO A 323 -17.76 17.87 -1.89
CA PRO A 323 -17.66 18.32 -3.27
C PRO A 323 -17.13 19.74 -3.36
N ALA A 324 -16.26 20.03 -4.30
CA ALA A 324 -15.67 21.34 -4.53
C ALA A 324 -15.94 21.81 -5.96
N PHE A 325 -15.50 23.03 -6.27
CA PHE A 325 -15.62 23.61 -7.59
C PHE A 325 -14.89 22.77 -8.66
N ASN A 326 -15.28 22.90 -9.92
CA ASN A 326 -14.69 22.23 -11.07
C ASN A 326 -14.63 20.70 -10.96
N GLU A 327 -15.73 20.07 -10.55
CA GLU A 327 -15.80 18.61 -10.37
C GLU A 327 -14.73 18.06 -9.41
N GLY A 328 -14.20 18.91 -8.54
CA GLY A 328 -13.23 18.56 -7.55
C GLY A 328 -13.86 18.15 -6.22
N HIS A 329 -13.02 17.74 -5.29
CA HIS A 329 -13.41 17.45 -3.91
C HIS A 329 -12.31 17.81 -2.92
N VAL A 330 -12.73 18.01 -1.69
CA VAL A 330 -11.87 18.22 -0.53
C VAL A 330 -12.13 17.08 0.44
N ASN A 331 -11.10 16.30 0.76
CA ASN A 331 -11.15 15.32 1.84
C ASN A 331 -10.36 15.84 3.04
N LEU A 332 -11.01 15.89 4.19
CA LEU A 332 -10.40 16.31 5.47
C LEU A 332 -10.47 15.11 6.41
N GLN A 333 -9.34 14.75 7.04
CA GLN A 333 -9.31 13.65 7.99
C GLN A 333 -8.55 14.05 9.26
N TYR A 334 -9.05 13.59 10.38
CA TYR A 334 -8.34 13.51 11.65
C TYR A 334 -8.13 12.05 12.03
N PHE A 335 -6.92 11.68 12.40
CA PHE A 335 -6.58 10.32 12.79
C PHE A 335 -5.75 10.30 14.07
N ALA A 336 -5.87 9.25 14.84
CA ALA A 336 -5.00 9.04 15.99
C ALA A 336 -4.81 7.56 16.34
N ARG A 337 -3.66 7.29 16.93
CA ARG A 337 -3.33 6.05 17.63
C ARG A 337 -3.25 6.33 19.12
N ARG A 338 -4.01 5.60 19.93
CA ARG A 338 -3.96 5.65 21.38
C ARG A 338 -3.49 4.33 21.96
N ALA A 339 -2.45 4.35 22.78
CA ALA A 339 -2.03 3.23 23.59
C ALA A 339 -3.03 3.01 24.74
N ALA A 340 -3.63 1.82 24.84
CA ALA A 340 -4.63 1.51 25.88
C ALA A 340 -3.98 1.50 27.26
N ASN A 341 -2.88 0.76 27.41
CA ASN A 341 -2.05 0.70 28.63
C ASN A 341 -0.66 1.25 28.29
N HIS A 342 -0.52 2.57 28.27
CA HIS A 342 0.70 3.23 27.84
C HIS A 342 1.88 2.90 28.76
N ASP A 343 2.93 2.32 28.16
CA ASP A 343 4.22 2.11 28.78
C ASP A 343 5.17 3.27 28.39
N PRO A 344 5.66 4.06 29.35
CA PRO A 344 6.51 5.21 29.06
C PRO A 344 7.81 4.86 28.34
N SER A 345 8.28 3.60 28.45
CA SER A 345 9.53 3.15 27.82
C SER A 345 9.45 2.99 26.28
N ILE A 346 8.28 3.14 25.68
CA ILE A 346 8.15 3.05 24.22
C ILE A 346 8.52 4.33 23.48
N GLY A 347 8.90 5.39 24.18
CA GLY A 347 9.34 6.67 23.58
C GLY A 347 8.29 7.44 22.80
N SER A 348 7.10 6.87 22.56
CA SER A 348 5.96 7.54 21.93
C SER A 348 4.99 8.10 22.94
N GLU A 349 4.21 9.10 22.57
CA GLU A 349 3.15 9.61 23.44
C GLU A 349 2.00 8.60 23.55
N ARG A 350 1.23 8.71 24.65
CA ARG A 350 0.05 7.87 24.85
C ARG A 350 -0.98 7.98 23.72
N THR A 351 -1.08 9.17 23.10
CA THR A 351 -1.94 9.42 21.96
C THR A 351 -1.13 10.20 20.93
N GLU A 352 -0.90 9.61 19.76
CA GLU A 352 -0.31 10.26 18.62
C GLU A 352 -1.40 10.54 17.60
N GLY A 353 -1.63 11.82 17.31
CA GLY A 353 -2.66 12.28 16.38
C GLY A 353 -2.09 13.04 15.21
N GLY A 354 -2.85 13.04 14.12
CA GLY A 354 -2.53 13.78 12.90
C GLY A 354 -3.78 14.18 12.15
N ALA A 355 -3.58 14.98 11.12
CA ALA A 355 -4.62 15.38 10.20
C ALA A 355 -4.12 15.27 8.76
N SER A 356 -5.02 15.07 7.82
CA SER A 356 -4.73 15.15 6.40
C SER A 356 -5.75 16.02 5.67
N ILE A 357 -5.27 16.68 4.62
CA ILE A 357 -6.07 17.46 3.69
C ILE A 357 -5.70 16.99 2.29
N LEU A 358 -6.66 16.47 1.56
CA LEU A 358 -6.54 16.16 0.15
C LEU A 358 -7.44 17.10 -0.64
N LEU A 359 -6.86 17.81 -1.58
CA LEU A 359 -7.54 18.67 -2.53
C LEU A 359 -7.38 18.04 -3.91
N ASN A 360 -8.47 17.90 -4.64
CA ASN A 360 -8.46 17.46 -6.03
C ASN A 360 -9.38 18.37 -6.83
N THR A 361 -8.98 18.73 -8.05
CA THR A 361 -9.82 19.55 -8.95
C THR A 361 -9.45 19.31 -10.41
N ARG A 362 -10.44 19.32 -11.26
CA ARG A 362 -10.25 19.31 -12.71
C ARG A 362 -9.99 20.76 -13.20
N VAL A 363 -8.76 20.97 -13.68
CA VAL A 363 -8.36 22.29 -14.22
C VAL A 363 -8.87 22.46 -15.65
N THR A 364 -8.80 21.41 -16.46
CA THR A 364 -9.37 21.31 -17.80
C THR A 364 -9.80 19.86 -18.05
N GLN A 365 -10.38 19.55 -19.20
CA GLN A 365 -10.74 18.16 -19.58
C GLN A 365 -9.51 17.21 -19.61
N ALA A 366 -8.31 17.75 -19.82
CA ALA A 366 -7.08 16.97 -19.92
C ALA A 366 -6.17 17.09 -18.67
N TRP A 367 -6.42 18.06 -17.78
CA TRP A 367 -5.55 18.36 -16.65
C TRP A 367 -6.31 18.33 -15.32
N GLU A 368 -5.79 17.60 -14.39
CA GLU A 368 -6.24 17.55 -12.99
C GLU A 368 -5.10 17.97 -12.07
N ALA A 369 -5.43 18.70 -11.02
CA ALA A 369 -4.49 19.06 -9.96
C ALA A 369 -4.91 18.42 -8.64
N GLU A 370 -3.93 17.91 -7.91
CA GLU A 370 -4.13 17.29 -6.60
C GLU A 370 -3.05 17.77 -5.63
N ALA A 371 -3.41 18.00 -4.38
CA ALA A 371 -2.47 18.29 -3.31
C ALA A 371 -2.87 17.54 -2.05
N LEU A 372 -1.96 16.74 -1.51
CA LEU A 372 -2.12 16.02 -0.25
C LEU A 372 -1.15 16.60 0.79
N LEU A 373 -1.68 17.01 1.92
CA LEU A 373 -0.92 17.33 3.13
C LEU A 373 -1.31 16.35 4.23
N VAL A 374 -0.33 15.69 4.84
CA VAL A 374 -0.50 14.90 6.06
C VAL A 374 0.43 15.47 7.12
N SER A 375 -0.09 15.80 8.29
CA SER A 375 0.69 16.40 9.39
C SER A 375 0.34 15.75 10.72
N MET A 376 1.37 15.44 11.51
CA MET A 376 1.17 15.07 12.91
C MET A 376 0.85 16.33 13.72
N LEU A 377 -0.01 16.20 14.73
CA LEU A 377 -0.44 17.33 15.58
C LEU A 377 0.37 17.41 16.88
N ASN A 378 1.00 16.31 17.28
CA ASN A 378 1.82 16.24 18.49
C ASN A 378 3.23 16.85 18.32
N ARG A 379 3.69 16.97 17.07
CA ARG A 379 5.04 17.44 16.74
C ARG A 379 5.08 18.00 15.32
N THR A 380 6.09 18.79 15.00
CA THR A 380 6.38 19.14 13.60
C THR A 380 6.84 17.89 12.87
N ASP A 381 5.98 17.34 12.01
CA ASP A 381 6.23 16.11 11.26
C ASP A 381 5.17 16.00 10.17
N PHE A 382 5.54 16.25 8.91
CA PHE A 382 4.57 16.36 7.82
C PHE A 382 5.10 15.81 6.50
N MET A 383 4.18 15.50 5.60
CA MET A 383 4.41 15.19 4.19
C MET A 383 3.47 16.04 3.34
N PHE A 384 4.00 16.74 2.34
CA PHE A 384 3.25 17.50 1.36
C PHE A 384 3.53 17.01 -0.05
N ARG A 385 2.46 16.73 -0.80
CA ARG A 385 2.53 16.08 -2.11
C ARG A 385 1.61 16.76 -3.12
N PRO A 386 2.03 17.87 -3.75
CA PRO A 386 1.35 18.44 -4.90
C PRO A 386 1.68 17.63 -6.15
N LYS A 387 0.67 17.37 -7.00
CA LYS A 387 0.86 16.76 -8.32
C LYS A 387 -0.15 17.30 -9.32
N VAL A 388 0.22 17.25 -10.58
CA VAL A 388 -0.67 17.48 -11.71
C VAL A 388 -0.69 16.23 -12.58
N ARG A 389 -1.85 15.90 -13.08
CA ARG A 389 -2.11 14.75 -13.92
C ARG A 389 -2.58 15.22 -15.29
N TRP A 390 -1.93 14.75 -16.33
CA TRP A 390 -2.25 15.06 -17.71
C TRP A 390 -2.72 13.80 -18.44
N SER A 391 -3.97 13.79 -18.89
CA SER A 391 -4.53 12.80 -19.82
C SER A 391 -4.09 13.16 -21.23
N ALA A 392 -2.86 12.73 -21.60
CA ALA A 392 -2.22 13.09 -22.87
C ALA A 392 -2.91 12.42 -24.07
N ALA A 393 -3.49 11.22 -23.86
CA ALA A 393 -4.33 10.51 -24.81
C ALA A 393 -5.33 9.65 -24.04
N LYS A 394 -6.26 9.01 -24.74
CA LYS A 394 -7.30 8.15 -24.13
C LYS A 394 -6.69 7.06 -23.21
N ASN A 395 -5.54 6.55 -23.58
CA ASN A 395 -4.85 5.45 -22.89
C ASN A 395 -3.46 5.85 -22.32
N LEU A 396 -3.09 7.14 -22.37
CA LEU A 396 -1.83 7.65 -21.84
C LEU A 396 -2.07 8.75 -20.81
N ARG A 397 -1.63 8.49 -19.60
CA ARG A 397 -1.63 9.43 -18.48
C ARG A 397 -0.21 9.76 -18.06
N VAL A 398 0.07 11.03 -17.84
CA VAL A 398 1.35 11.52 -17.32
C VAL A 398 1.10 12.29 -16.03
N VAL A 399 1.91 12.04 -15.01
CA VAL A 399 1.86 12.73 -13.72
C VAL A 399 3.19 13.46 -13.51
N PHE A 400 3.12 14.67 -13.00
CA PHE A 400 4.26 15.44 -12.50
C PHE A 400 3.98 15.82 -11.06
N GLY A 401 4.91 15.57 -10.17
CA GLY A 401 4.71 15.85 -8.77
C GLY A 401 5.97 16.12 -7.99
N VAL A 402 5.76 16.56 -6.77
CA VAL A 402 6.80 16.80 -5.77
C VAL A 402 6.42 16.07 -4.50
N ASP A 403 7.35 15.41 -3.85
CA ASP A 403 7.20 14.87 -2.51
C ASP A 403 8.12 15.67 -1.58
N VAL A 404 7.53 16.30 -0.56
CA VAL A 404 8.22 17.10 0.46
C VAL A 404 7.95 16.47 1.82
N PHE A 405 9.02 16.23 2.56
CA PHE A 405 8.97 15.70 3.91
C PHE A 405 9.57 16.71 4.87
N GLY A 406 9.05 16.84 6.07
CA GLY A 406 9.63 17.74 7.05
C GLY A 406 9.32 17.33 8.47
N GLY A 407 10.21 17.69 9.40
CA GLY A 407 10.02 17.43 10.80
C GLY A 407 11.27 16.90 11.51
N LYS A 408 11.06 16.34 12.70
CA LYS A 408 12.18 15.76 13.46
C LYS A 408 12.67 14.45 12.83
N PRO A 409 13.98 14.13 12.86
CA PRO A 409 14.52 12.88 12.30
C PRO A 409 13.95 11.59 12.91
N THR A 410 13.33 11.67 14.08
CA THR A 410 12.62 10.56 14.74
C THR A 410 11.13 10.49 14.36
N GLY A 411 10.63 11.45 13.58
CA GLY A 411 9.25 11.52 13.10
C GLY A 411 8.92 10.46 12.05
N LEU A 412 7.65 10.33 11.74
CA LEU A 412 7.17 9.43 10.67
C LEU A 412 7.62 9.93 9.29
N PHE A 413 7.54 11.23 9.05
CA PHE A 413 7.89 11.89 7.80
C PHE A 413 9.25 12.58 7.88
N GLY A 414 9.56 13.26 9.00
CA GLY A 414 10.80 14.00 9.17
C GLY A 414 12.08 13.16 9.10
N ARG A 415 11.99 11.83 9.28
CA ARG A 415 13.11 10.91 9.02
C ARG A 415 13.52 10.87 7.55
N TYR A 416 12.67 11.37 6.65
CA TYR A 416 12.86 11.45 5.20
C TYR A 416 13.02 12.89 4.69
N ASP A 417 13.30 13.86 5.57
CA ASP A 417 13.52 15.27 5.23
C ASP A 417 14.64 15.44 4.17
N ASP A 418 15.63 14.54 4.17
CA ASP A 418 16.68 14.45 3.16
C ASP A 418 16.26 13.70 1.87
N ARG A 419 14.97 13.40 1.66
CA ARG A 419 14.39 12.64 0.54
C ARG A 419 13.39 13.43 -0.28
N ASP A 420 13.34 14.74 -0.11
CA ASP A 420 12.53 15.61 -0.96
C ASP A 420 12.87 15.39 -2.42
N ARG A 421 11.86 15.19 -3.27
CA ARG A 421 12.08 14.82 -4.65
C ARG A 421 11.04 15.39 -5.61
N VAL A 422 11.44 15.59 -6.86
CA VAL A 422 10.56 15.76 -8.00
C VAL A 422 10.39 14.43 -8.69
N TYR A 423 9.21 14.16 -9.23
CA TYR A 423 8.96 12.92 -9.95
C TYR A 423 8.04 13.12 -11.15
N THR A 424 8.14 12.20 -12.09
CA THR A 424 7.19 12.03 -13.19
C THR A 424 6.84 10.56 -13.35
N GLU A 425 5.60 10.30 -13.71
CA GLU A 425 5.07 8.98 -14.04
C GLU A 425 4.40 9.05 -15.40
N ALA A 426 4.64 8.09 -16.27
CA ALA A 426 3.89 7.91 -17.51
C ALA A 426 3.27 6.51 -17.50
N ARG A 427 1.96 6.43 -17.60
CA ARG A 427 1.19 5.17 -17.59
C ARG A 427 0.42 5.03 -18.89
N TRP A 428 0.62 3.90 -19.54
CA TRP A 428 -0.01 3.54 -20.80
C TRP A 428 -0.79 2.23 -20.63
N SER A 429 -2.10 2.26 -20.86
CA SER A 429 -3.02 1.12 -20.73
C SER A 429 -3.46 0.59 -22.10
N PHE A 430 -3.60 -0.73 -22.25
CA PHE A 430 -3.97 -1.41 -23.49
C PHE A 430 -5.13 -2.39 -23.28
#